data_096313f195615faacceb21f894f15829
#
_entry.id   096313f195615faacceb21f894f15829
#
_cell.length_a   1.000
_cell.length_b   1.000
_cell.length_c   1.000
_cell.angle_alpha   90.00
_cell.angle_beta   90.00
_cell.angle_gamma   90.00
#
_symmetry.space_group_name_H-M   'P 1'
#
loop_
_entity.id
_entity.type
_entity.pdbx_description
1 polymer ?
#
loop_
_entity_poly.entity_id
_entity_poly.type
_entity_poly.pdbx_seq_one_letter_code
_entity_poly.pdbx_strand_id
1 'polypeptide(L)'
;ALLAGPLVADDVTEPVYVTDDAELDFNEQTHLEFMCEAEKLARDVYITLGSLHTDSPVFGNIDDSEEQHKSAVAGMLDKYGIPNPSTNDNVGVFTGEAWGWYFTEKYNELVLQGTNSKLDAMYVGAFIEELDMLDINQCPAVIVGTDNGIDDASECGRLYTDNSDIDQLYGYLLEGSMNHLRAFVLNIEKQIGEGNYKAQVLSQEEVDAILGR
;
A
#
# COMPACT_ATOMS: atom_id res chain seq x y z
N ALA A 1 23.83 53.92 47.73
CA ALA A 1 22.73 53.84 46.77
C ALA A 1 23.20 53.00 45.58
N LEU A 2 22.79 51.74 45.52
CA LEU A 2 23.00 50.87 44.35
C LEU A 2 21.74 51.02 43.47
N LEU A 3 21.96 51.45 42.24
CA LEU A 3 20.90 51.47 41.21
C LEU A 3 20.86 50.07 40.59
N ALA A 4 19.68 49.40 40.76
CA ALA A 4 19.37 48.17 40.01
C ALA A 4 18.95 48.58 38.62
N GLY A 5 19.65 48.08 37.60
CA GLY A 5 19.24 48.15 36.20
C GLY A 5 18.09 47.19 35.88
N PRO A 6 17.31 47.49 34.85
CA PRO A 6 16.18 46.64 34.48
C PRO A 6 16.68 45.30 33.91
N LEU A 7 16.07 44.20 34.38
CA LEU A 7 16.17 42.89 33.79
C LEU A 7 15.56 42.94 32.38
N VAL A 8 16.37 42.66 31.37
CA VAL A 8 15.92 42.40 30.01
C VAL A 8 15.30 41.02 30.01
N ALA A 9 14.02 40.92 29.73
CA ALA A 9 13.37 39.63 29.50
C ALA A 9 13.98 39.06 28.21
N ASP A 10 14.62 37.89 28.32
CA ASP A 10 14.99 37.10 27.16
C ASP A 10 13.70 36.73 26.41
N ASP A 11 13.57 37.28 25.22
CA ASP A 11 12.52 36.90 24.26
C ASP A 11 12.88 35.52 23.71
N VAL A 12 12.43 34.48 24.43
CA VAL A 12 12.49 33.12 23.95
C VAL A 12 11.42 32.99 22.88
N THR A 13 11.80 33.30 21.64
CA THR A 13 10.99 32.95 20.48
C THR A 13 10.86 31.44 20.46
N GLU A 14 9.66 30.93 20.72
CA GLU A 14 9.35 29.54 20.49
C GLU A 14 9.76 29.15 19.06
N PRO A 15 10.37 27.98 18.86
CA PRO A 15 10.70 27.53 17.50
C PRO A 15 9.38 27.42 16.74
N VAL A 16 9.24 28.24 15.71
CA VAL A 16 8.18 28.10 14.72
C VAL A 16 8.49 26.79 13.99
N TYR A 17 7.79 25.72 14.36
CA TYR A 17 7.72 24.53 13.51
C TYR A 17 7.02 25.00 12.23
N VAL A 18 7.79 25.23 11.19
CA VAL A 18 7.27 25.27 9.83
C VAL A 18 6.85 23.84 9.56
N THR A 19 5.58 23.55 9.74
CA THR A 19 4.97 22.37 9.14
C THR A 19 4.99 22.69 7.65
N ASP A 20 5.88 22.06 6.94
CA ASP A 20 5.91 22.06 5.48
C ASP A 20 4.80 21.10 5.02
N ASP A 21 3.56 21.43 5.42
CA ASP A 21 2.36 20.77 4.94
C ASP A 21 2.07 21.32 3.54
N ALA A 22 2.87 20.91 2.57
CA ALA A 22 2.55 21.13 1.17
C ALA A 22 1.18 20.52 0.91
N GLU A 23 0.26 21.28 0.32
CA GLU A 23 -1.00 20.71 -0.17
C GLU A 23 -0.66 19.62 -1.17
N LEU A 24 -1.30 18.45 -1.05
CA LEU A 24 -1.15 17.40 -2.06
C LEU A 24 -1.67 17.92 -3.40
N ASP A 25 -0.93 17.66 -4.44
CA ASP A 25 -1.41 17.92 -5.79
C ASP A 25 -2.47 16.86 -6.21
N PHE A 26 -3.05 17.06 -7.38
CA PHE A 26 -4.08 16.17 -7.90
C PHE A 26 -3.58 14.73 -8.07
N ASN A 27 -2.33 14.56 -8.51
CA ASN A 27 -1.75 13.24 -8.80
C ASN A 27 -1.47 12.47 -7.50
N GLU A 28 -0.97 13.15 -6.48
CA GLU A 28 -0.77 12.59 -5.14
C GLU A 28 -2.09 12.19 -4.49
N GLN A 29 -3.13 13.06 -4.59
CA GLN A 29 -4.46 12.76 -4.06
C GLN A 29 -5.07 11.54 -4.75
N THR A 30 -5.05 11.51 -6.09
CA THR A 30 -5.57 10.39 -6.90
C THR A 30 -4.89 9.08 -6.54
N HIS A 31 -3.56 9.11 -6.39
CA HIS A 31 -2.80 7.92 -6.04
C HIS A 31 -3.09 7.44 -4.63
N LEU A 32 -3.19 8.36 -3.65
CA LEU A 32 -3.50 8.03 -2.27
C LEU A 32 -4.89 7.41 -2.11
N GLU A 33 -5.90 7.94 -2.84
CA GLU A 33 -7.23 7.34 -2.90
C GLU A 33 -7.19 5.92 -3.48
N PHE A 34 -6.42 5.72 -4.56
CA PHE A 34 -6.24 4.39 -5.15
C PHE A 34 -5.60 3.42 -4.15
N MET A 35 -4.51 3.81 -3.49
CA MET A 35 -3.82 2.97 -2.52
C MET A 35 -4.71 2.56 -1.34
N CYS A 36 -5.65 3.40 -0.91
CA CYS A 36 -6.60 3.04 0.14
C CYS A 36 -7.48 1.83 -0.25
N GLU A 37 -7.93 1.74 -1.48
CA GLU A 37 -8.68 0.59 -1.97
C GLU A 37 -7.77 -0.60 -2.35
N ALA A 38 -6.51 -0.35 -2.72
CA ALA A 38 -5.53 -1.40 -3.01
C ALA A 38 -5.20 -2.21 -1.74
N GLU A 39 -4.91 -1.54 -0.63
CA GLU A 39 -4.68 -2.20 0.66
C GLU A 39 -5.93 -2.96 1.15
N LYS A 40 -7.12 -2.40 0.90
CA LYS A 40 -8.36 -3.13 1.17
C LYS A 40 -8.50 -4.36 0.29
N LEU A 41 -8.12 -4.29 -0.98
CA LEU A 41 -8.15 -5.43 -1.89
C LEU A 41 -7.27 -6.57 -1.36
N ALA A 42 -6.03 -6.28 -0.99
CA ALA A 42 -5.09 -7.24 -0.43
C ALA A 42 -5.68 -7.92 0.81
N ARG A 43 -6.12 -7.13 1.80
CA ARG A 43 -6.79 -7.62 3.01
C ARG A 43 -7.96 -8.56 2.69
N ASP A 44 -8.88 -8.09 1.86
CA ASP A 44 -10.14 -8.80 1.59
C ASP A 44 -9.90 -10.12 0.85
N VAL A 45 -8.94 -10.15 -0.08
CA VAL A 45 -8.52 -11.39 -0.75
C VAL A 45 -7.90 -12.36 0.26
N TYR A 46 -7.04 -11.88 1.17
CA TYR A 46 -6.39 -12.73 2.17
C TYR A 46 -7.37 -13.30 3.19
N ILE A 47 -8.34 -12.51 3.67
CA ILE A 47 -9.43 -12.99 4.51
C ILE A 47 -10.20 -14.12 3.78
N THR A 48 -10.54 -13.90 2.51
CA THR A 48 -11.32 -14.85 1.73
C THR A 48 -10.54 -16.15 1.47
N LEU A 49 -9.32 -16.04 0.96
CA LEU A 49 -8.48 -17.21 0.66
C LEU A 49 -8.03 -17.93 1.93
N GLY A 50 -7.78 -17.22 3.03
CA GLY A 50 -7.49 -17.80 4.33
C GLY A 50 -8.66 -18.62 4.88
N SER A 51 -9.90 -18.17 4.66
CA SER A 51 -11.10 -18.91 5.06
C SER A 51 -11.32 -20.21 4.24
N LEU A 52 -10.86 -20.22 2.99
CA LEU A 52 -10.94 -21.38 2.11
C LEU A 52 -9.80 -22.37 2.34
N HIS A 53 -8.63 -21.89 2.70
CA HIS A 53 -7.40 -22.68 2.89
C HIS A 53 -6.93 -22.61 4.35
N THR A 54 -7.76 -23.06 5.28
CA THR A 54 -7.55 -22.93 6.74
C THR A 54 -6.30 -23.63 7.28
N ASP A 55 -5.68 -24.51 6.50
CA ASP A 55 -4.39 -25.14 6.79
C ASP A 55 -3.18 -24.27 6.36
N SER A 56 -3.43 -23.04 5.94
CA SER A 56 -2.43 -22.08 5.46
C SER A 56 -2.41 -20.82 6.35
N PRO A 57 -1.67 -20.84 7.47
CA PRO A 57 -1.69 -19.76 8.45
C PRO A 57 -1.09 -18.44 7.93
N VAL A 58 -0.43 -18.45 6.77
CA VAL A 58 0.18 -17.26 6.18
C VAL A 58 -0.85 -16.15 5.94
N PHE A 59 -2.05 -16.49 5.47
CA PHE A 59 -3.09 -15.51 5.19
C PHE A 59 -3.57 -14.78 6.45
N GLY A 60 -3.87 -15.52 7.53
CA GLY A 60 -4.36 -14.95 8.78
C GLY A 60 -3.32 -14.17 9.59
N ASN A 61 -2.05 -14.16 9.18
CA ASN A 61 -1.04 -13.29 9.75
C ASN A 61 -0.88 -12.00 8.92
N ILE A 62 -1.17 -12.08 7.62
CA ILE A 62 -0.97 -10.97 6.69
C ILE A 62 -2.22 -10.09 6.61
N ASP A 63 -3.45 -10.63 6.68
CA ASP A 63 -4.68 -9.83 6.63
C ASP A 63 -4.77 -8.81 7.77
N ASP A 64 -4.28 -9.15 8.97
CA ASP A 64 -4.15 -8.19 10.09
C ASP A 64 -3.13 -7.07 9.78
N SER A 65 -2.07 -7.36 9.01
CA SER A 65 -1.09 -6.37 8.56
C SER A 65 -1.70 -5.43 7.50
N GLU A 66 -2.45 -5.99 6.54
CA GLU A 66 -3.13 -5.19 5.52
C GLU A 66 -4.24 -4.29 6.12
N GLU A 67 -4.89 -4.71 7.20
CA GLU A 67 -5.78 -3.81 7.95
C GLU A 67 -5.03 -2.61 8.54
N GLN A 68 -3.77 -2.80 8.98
CA GLN A 68 -2.93 -1.70 9.46
C GLN A 68 -2.48 -0.80 8.31
N HIS A 69 -2.10 -1.36 7.16
CA HIS A 69 -1.75 -0.62 5.94
C HIS A 69 -2.93 0.24 5.48
N LYS A 70 -4.10 -0.36 5.28
CA LYS A 70 -5.34 0.36 4.94
C LYS A 70 -5.64 1.49 5.91
N SER A 71 -5.49 1.23 7.21
CA SER A 71 -5.72 2.24 8.25
C SER A 71 -4.71 3.38 8.20
N ALA A 72 -3.44 3.09 7.86
CA ALA A 72 -2.41 4.12 7.70
C ALA A 72 -2.70 5.03 6.50
N VAL A 73 -3.12 4.45 5.36
CA VAL A 73 -3.53 5.23 4.18
C VAL A 73 -4.77 6.06 4.50
N ALA A 74 -5.79 5.48 5.15
CA ALA A 74 -7.00 6.20 5.56
C ALA A 74 -6.69 7.37 6.53
N GLY A 75 -5.73 7.18 7.44
CA GLY A 75 -5.25 8.23 8.32
C GLY A 75 -4.56 9.37 7.57
N MET A 76 -3.86 9.07 6.47
CA MET A 76 -3.25 10.08 5.62
C MET A 76 -4.29 10.85 4.81
N LEU A 77 -5.31 10.16 4.27
CA LEU A 77 -6.46 10.81 3.62
C LEU A 77 -7.16 11.79 4.60
N ASP A 78 -7.41 11.36 5.83
CA ASP A 78 -8.03 12.22 6.86
C ASP A 78 -7.16 13.44 7.20
N LYS A 79 -5.84 13.25 7.31
CA LYS A 79 -4.88 14.35 7.55
C LYS A 79 -4.98 15.44 6.50
N TYR A 80 -5.12 15.07 5.23
CA TYR A 80 -5.22 16.02 4.11
C TYR A 80 -6.65 16.42 3.76
N GLY A 81 -7.65 15.95 4.52
CA GLY A 81 -9.07 16.26 4.30
C GLY A 81 -9.65 15.65 3.03
N ILE A 82 -9.05 14.58 2.54
CA ILE A 82 -9.50 13.83 1.35
C ILE A 82 -10.54 12.79 1.79
N PRO A 83 -11.71 12.74 1.14
CA PRO A 83 -12.71 11.73 1.47
C PRO A 83 -12.18 10.31 1.29
N ASN A 84 -12.36 9.44 2.29
CA ASN A 84 -11.99 8.05 2.19
C ASN A 84 -12.89 7.34 1.15
N PRO A 85 -12.36 6.76 0.06
CA PRO A 85 -13.14 6.06 -0.95
C PRO A 85 -13.74 4.76 -0.43
N SER A 86 -13.09 4.13 0.54
CA SER A 86 -13.51 2.86 1.15
C SER A 86 -14.52 3.11 2.28
N THR A 87 -15.77 3.47 1.92
CA THR A 87 -16.84 3.77 2.90
C THR A 87 -17.56 2.52 3.40
N ASN A 88 -17.33 1.35 2.81
CA ASN A 88 -17.91 0.07 3.22
C ASN A 88 -16.80 -0.94 3.50
N ASP A 89 -16.70 -1.40 4.74
CA ASP A 89 -15.64 -2.30 5.20
C ASP A 89 -15.95 -3.80 5.04
N ASN A 90 -17.11 -4.14 4.46
CA ASN A 90 -17.43 -5.52 4.15
C ASN A 90 -16.44 -6.09 3.12
N VAL A 91 -16.04 -7.35 3.32
CA VAL A 91 -15.11 -8.06 2.44
C VAL A 91 -15.65 -8.14 1.02
N GLY A 92 -14.84 -7.76 0.04
CA GLY A 92 -15.16 -7.76 -1.38
C GLY A 92 -16.08 -6.63 -1.84
N VAL A 93 -16.35 -5.62 -0.99
CA VAL A 93 -17.18 -4.46 -1.34
C VAL A 93 -16.31 -3.22 -1.48
N PHE A 94 -16.20 -2.69 -2.69
CA PHE A 94 -15.43 -1.50 -3.02
C PHE A 94 -16.35 -0.38 -3.47
N THR A 95 -16.26 0.77 -2.81
CA THR A 95 -17.22 1.88 -2.95
C THR A 95 -16.64 3.14 -3.54
N GLY A 96 -15.35 3.17 -3.83
CA GLY A 96 -14.68 4.31 -4.45
C GLY A 96 -15.32 4.68 -5.79
N GLU A 97 -15.69 5.94 -5.95
CA GLU A 97 -16.35 6.42 -7.18
C GLU A 97 -15.44 6.23 -8.40
N ALA A 98 -14.15 6.49 -8.25
CA ALA A 98 -13.18 6.39 -9.33
C ALA A 98 -12.79 4.93 -9.64
N TRP A 99 -12.46 4.12 -8.63
CA TRP A 99 -11.80 2.83 -8.82
C TRP A 99 -12.56 1.62 -8.27
N GLY A 100 -13.68 1.80 -7.57
CA GLY A 100 -14.44 0.70 -6.95
C GLY A 100 -14.87 -0.38 -7.95
N TRP A 101 -15.15 -0.03 -9.20
CA TRP A 101 -15.42 -0.99 -10.28
C TRP A 101 -14.22 -1.88 -10.56
N TYR A 102 -13.01 -1.29 -10.64
CA TYR A 102 -11.75 -2.00 -10.90
C TYR A 102 -11.41 -2.97 -9.77
N PHE A 103 -11.49 -2.50 -8.52
CA PHE A 103 -11.20 -3.33 -7.37
C PHE A 103 -12.21 -4.44 -7.16
N THR A 104 -13.49 -4.21 -7.48
CA THR A 104 -14.53 -5.26 -7.49
C THR A 104 -14.21 -6.36 -8.50
N GLU A 105 -13.79 -5.99 -9.71
CA GLU A 105 -13.39 -6.95 -10.75
C GLU A 105 -12.14 -7.72 -10.32
N LYS A 106 -11.11 -7.02 -9.85
CA LYS A 106 -9.85 -7.63 -9.38
C LYS A 106 -10.06 -8.58 -8.21
N TYR A 107 -10.86 -8.20 -7.23
CA TYR A 107 -11.21 -9.09 -6.11
C TYR A 107 -11.82 -10.40 -6.60
N ASN A 108 -12.81 -10.34 -7.48
CA ASN A 108 -13.49 -11.52 -8.02
C ASN A 108 -12.52 -12.41 -8.82
N GLU A 109 -11.65 -11.81 -9.65
CA GLU A 109 -10.64 -12.50 -10.45
C GLU A 109 -9.64 -13.25 -9.55
N LEU A 110 -9.05 -12.53 -8.58
CA LEU A 110 -8.02 -13.07 -7.68
C LEU A 110 -8.57 -14.17 -6.77
N VAL A 111 -9.76 -13.97 -6.20
CA VAL A 111 -10.42 -14.99 -5.40
C VAL A 111 -10.72 -16.23 -6.24
N LEU A 112 -11.27 -16.05 -7.44
CA LEU A 112 -11.54 -17.19 -8.33
C LEU A 112 -10.26 -17.98 -8.63
N GLN A 113 -9.16 -17.30 -8.93
CA GLN A 113 -7.87 -17.95 -9.18
C GLN A 113 -7.37 -18.72 -7.95
N GLY A 114 -7.43 -18.10 -6.78
CA GLY A 114 -6.95 -18.70 -5.53
C GLY A 114 -7.82 -19.84 -4.98
N THR A 115 -9.06 -20.03 -5.48
CA THR A 115 -9.94 -21.14 -5.06
C THR A 115 -9.50 -22.51 -5.56
N ASN A 116 -8.71 -22.59 -6.65
CA ASN A 116 -8.34 -23.84 -7.30
C ASN A 116 -7.46 -24.75 -6.42
N SER A 117 -6.50 -24.17 -5.71
CA SER A 117 -5.62 -24.88 -4.78
C SER A 117 -4.96 -23.91 -3.80
N LYS A 118 -4.44 -24.48 -2.70
CA LYS A 118 -3.63 -23.73 -1.74
C LYS A 118 -2.37 -23.11 -2.40
N LEU A 119 -1.78 -23.79 -3.36
CA LEU A 119 -0.63 -23.28 -4.09
C LEU A 119 -1.04 -22.08 -4.95
N ASP A 120 -2.16 -22.16 -5.67
CA ASP A 120 -2.69 -21.04 -6.45
C ASP A 120 -3.02 -19.84 -5.56
N ALA A 121 -3.62 -20.08 -4.39
CA ALA A 121 -3.88 -19.02 -3.42
C ALA A 121 -2.60 -18.31 -2.96
N MET A 122 -1.51 -19.04 -2.73
CA MET A 122 -0.21 -18.44 -2.39
C MET A 122 0.40 -17.66 -3.54
N TYR A 123 0.23 -18.14 -4.78
CA TYR A 123 0.65 -17.38 -5.97
C TYR A 123 -0.17 -16.08 -6.14
N VAL A 124 -1.47 -16.10 -5.82
CA VAL A 124 -2.29 -14.89 -5.77
C VAL A 124 -1.75 -13.90 -4.73
N GLY A 125 -1.41 -14.38 -3.53
CA GLY A 125 -0.80 -13.54 -2.52
C GLY A 125 0.52 -12.92 -3.00
N ALA A 126 1.43 -13.73 -3.51
CA ALA A 126 2.70 -13.23 -4.04
C ALA A 126 2.52 -12.24 -5.22
N PHE A 127 1.51 -12.45 -6.08
CA PHE A 127 1.16 -11.54 -7.17
C PHE A 127 0.69 -10.17 -6.63
N ILE A 128 -0.17 -10.18 -5.61
CA ILE A 128 -0.67 -8.94 -4.99
C ILE A 128 0.50 -8.14 -4.42
N GLU A 129 1.42 -8.78 -3.69
CA GLU A 129 2.57 -8.08 -3.09
C GLU A 129 3.53 -7.50 -4.14
N GLU A 130 3.78 -8.24 -5.23
CA GLU A 130 4.59 -7.69 -6.32
C GLU A 130 3.91 -6.50 -7.00
N LEU A 131 2.59 -6.59 -7.23
CA LEU A 131 1.80 -5.52 -7.85
C LEU A 131 1.74 -4.30 -6.93
N ASP A 132 1.51 -4.51 -5.64
CA ASP A 132 1.46 -3.45 -4.66
C ASP A 132 2.78 -2.67 -4.59
N MET A 133 3.92 -3.37 -4.55
CA MET A 133 5.23 -2.70 -4.61
C MET A 133 5.46 -1.90 -5.88
N LEU A 134 4.93 -2.36 -7.02
CA LEU A 134 4.99 -1.61 -8.28
C LEU A 134 4.11 -0.36 -8.18
N ASP A 135 2.86 -0.54 -7.76
CA ASP A 135 1.85 0.51 -7.70
C ASP A 135 2.16 1.56 -6.62
N ILE A 136 2.79 1.21 -5.49
CA ILE A 136 3.29 2.18 -4.51
C ILE A 136 4.36 3.09 -5.12
N ASN A 137 5.26 2.55 -5.93
CA ASN A 137 6.39 3.32 -6.47
C ASN A 137 6.01 4.24 -7.63
N GLN A 138 5.01 3.89 -8.43
CA GLN A 138 4.63 4.61 -9.64
C GLN A 138 3.12 4.55 -9.87
N CYS A 139 2.61 5.34 -10.82
CA CYS A 139 1.19 5.31 -11.17
C CYS A 139 0.74 3.91 -11.61
N PRO A 140 -0.29 3.35 -10.96
CA PRO A 140 -0.95 2.13 -11.41
C PRO A 140 -1.43 2.21 -12.87
N ALA A 141 -1.30 1.13 -13.59
CA ALA A 141 -1.64 1.08 -15.01
C ALA A 141 -3.12 1.47 -15.30
N VAL A 142 -4.02 1.22 -14.35
CA VAL A 142 -5.43 1.61 -14.50
C VAL A 142 -5.63 3.12 -14.36
N ILE A 143 -4.83 3.78 -13.53
CA ILE A 143 -4.85 5.26 -13.43
C ILE A 143 -4.41 5.86 -14.77
N VAL A 144 -3.26 5.44 -15.29
CA VAL A 144 -2.72 5.89 -16.57
C VAL A 144 -3.66 5.55 -17.73
N GLY A 145 -4.38 4.43 -17.65
CA GLY A 145 -5.31 3.98 -18.69
C GLY A 145 -6.68 4.67 -18.70
N THR A 146 -6.96 5.56 -17.75
CA THR A 146 -8.21 6.33 -17.67
C THR A 146 -7.99 7.79 -18.06
N ASP A 147 -9.03 8.42 -18.64
CA ASP A 147 -8.97 9.84 -19.05
C ASP A 147 -9.17 10.75 -17.82
N ASN A 148 -8.16 10.81 -16.96
CA ASN A 148 -8.13 11.59 -15.72
C ASN A 148 -7.05 12.68 -15.69
N GLY A 149 -6.25 12.79 -16.77
CA GLY A 149 -5.16 13.75 -16.88
C GLY A 149 -3.81 13.26 -16.37
N ILE A 150 -3.69 11.99 -15.98
CA ILE A 150 -2.43 11.31 -15.63
C ILE A 150 -2.12 10.33 -16.78
N ASP A 151 -1.10 10.63 -17.56
CA ASP A 151 -0.83 9.94 -18.82
C ASP A 151 0.42 9.04 -18.76
N ASP A 152 1.22 9.13 -17.69
CA ASP A 152 2.48 8.41 -17.55
C ASP A 152 2.66 7.82 -16.15
N ALA A 153 3.31 6.65 -16.09
CA ALA A 153 3.56 5.95 -14.82
C ALA A 153 4.47 6.75 -13.85
N SER A 154 5.24 7.70 -14.33
CA SER A 154 6.10 8.56 -13.51
C SER A 154 5.37 9.75 -12.87
N GLU A 155 4.09 9.94 -13.13
CA GLU A 155 3.31 11.11 -12.69
C GLU A 155 2.63 10.94 -11.34
N CYS A 156 2.74 9.78 -10.70
CA CYS A 156 2.32 9.58 -9.31
C CYS A 156 3.13 8.49 -8.62
N GLY A 157 2.80 8.20 -7.38
CA GLY A 157 3.51 7.21 -6.55
C GLY A 157 4.71 7.79 -5.80
N ARG A 158 5.43 6.90 -5.12
CA ARG A 158 6.54 7.27 -4.25
C ARG A 158 7.67 7.98 -4.98
N LEU A 159 7.95 7.60 -6.24
CA LEU A 159 9.02 8.20 -7.02
C LEU A 159 8.67 9.60 -7.55
N TYR A 160 7.42 9.97 -7.51
CA TYR A 160 6.91 11.26 -7.95
C TYR A 160 6.80 12.27 -6.80
N THR A 161 6.27 11.83 -5.64
CA THR A 161 5.96 12.75 -4.54
C THR A 161 7.20 13.44 -3.98
N ASP A 162 7.09 14.74 -3.71
CA ASP A 162 8.06 15.51 -2.91
C ASP A 162 7.56 15.72 -1.46
N ASN A 163 6.38 15.17 -1.12
CA ASN A 163 5.80 15.25 0.20
C ASN A 163 6.39 14.17 1.12
N SER A 164 7.08 14.62 2.17
CA SER A 164 7.79 13.73 3.09
C SER A 164 6.89 12.75 3.84
N ASP A 165 5.63 13.10 4.09
CA ASP A 165 4.68 12.24 4.80
C ASP A 165 4.23 11.09 3.92
N ILE A 166 3.96 11.41 2.65
CA ILE A 166 3.59 10.42 1.63
C ILE A 166 4.76 9.47 1.39
N ASP A 167 6.01 9.99 1.25
CA ASP A 167 7.20 9.14 1.11
C ASP A 167 7.38 8.19 2.30
N GLN A 168 7.13 8.68 3.54
CA GLN A 168 7.22 7.84 4.74
C GLN A 168 6.12 6.78 4.77
N LEU A 169 4.88 7.14 4.44
CA LEU A 169 3.77 6.19 4.33
C LEU A 169 4.09 5.09 3.32
N TYR A 170 4.46 5.47 2.10
CA TYR A 170 4.79 4.53 1.03
C TYR A 170 6.01 3.66 1.39
N GLY A 171 7.00 4.21 2.08
CA GLY A 171 8.12 3.43 2.62
C GLY A 171 7.68 2.36 3.62
N TYR A 172 6.71 2.67 4.48
CA TYR A 172 6.13 1.72 5.42
C TYR A 172 5.35 0.60 4.70
N LEU A 173 4.50 0.95 3.72
CA LEU A 173 3.76 -0.02 2.92
C LEU A 173 4.72 -0.95 2.17
N LEU A 174 5.70 -0.41 1.46
CA LEU A 174 6.72 -1.19 0.74
C LEU A 174 7.46 -2.19 1.62
N GLU A 175 7.85 -1.81 2.85
CA GLU A 175 8.49 -2.73 3.78
C GLU A 175 7.55 -3.89 4.16
N GLY A 176 6.27 -3.59 4.36
CA GLY A 176 5.24 -4.59 4.60
C GLY A 176 5.11 -5.56 3.43
N SER A 177 4.87 -5.07 2.22
CA SER A 177 4.72 -5.88 1.01
C SER A 177 5.95 -6.75 0.73
N MET A 178 7.17 -6.25 0.95
CA MET A 178 8.38 -7.06 0.85
C MET A 178 8.41 -8.22 1.86
N ASN A 179 7.95 -7.98 3.09
CA ASN A 179 7.89 -9.03 4.12
C ASN A 179 6.82 -10.07 3.79
N HIS A 180 5.68 -9.64 3.29
CA HIS A 180 4.58 -10.51 2.85
C HIS A 180 5.00 -11.36 1.65
N LEU A 181 5.65 -10.77 0.64
CA LEU A 181 6.20 -11.51 -0.49
C LEU A 181 7.16 -12.61 -0.04
N ARG A 182 8.09 -12.32 0.88
CA ARG A 182 8.99 -13.33 1.46
C ARG A 182 8.20 -14.48 2.09
N ALA A 183 7.13 -14.18 2.82
CA ALA A 183 6.30 -15.21 3.47
C ALA A 183 5.56 -16.07 2.45
N PHE A 184 4.97 -15.49 1.41
CA PHE A 184 4.30 -16.24 0.34
C PHE A 184 5.29 -17.09 -0.44
N VAL A 185 6.40 -16.52 -0.91
CA VAL A 185 7.42 -17.25 -1.68
C VAL A 185 8.01 -18.41 -0.87
N LEU A 186 8.32 -18.21 0.40
CA LEU A 186 8.77 -19.30 1.28
C LEU A 186 7.77 -20.47 1.31
N ASN A 187 6.48 -20.19 1.36
CA ASN A 187 5.44 -21.23 1.39
C ASN A 187 5.21 -21.87 0.02
N ILE A 188 5.35 -21.11 -1.06
CA ILE A 188 5.34 -21.63 -2.43
C ILE A 188 6.52 -22.59 -2.63
N GLU A 189 7.73 -22.16 -2.31
CA GLU A 189 8.96 -22.92 -2.54
C GLU A 189 9.06 -24.19 -1.68
N LYS A 190 8.40 -24.25 -0.52
CA LYS A 190 8.23 -25.52 0.21
C LYS A 190 7.48 -26.58 -0.60
N GLN A 191 6.67 -26.21 -1.57
CA GLN A 191 5.89 -27.12 -2.40
C GLN A 191 6.55 -27.40 -3.75
N ILE A 192 7.19 -26.39 -4.36
CA ILE A 192 7.76 -26.52 -5.71
C ILE A 192 9.29 -26.67 -5.72
N GLY A 193 9.94 -26.53 -4.56
CA GLY A 193 11.40 -26.53 -4.40
C GLY A 193 11.99 -25.12 -4.30
N GLU A 194 13.02 -24.99 -3.48
CA GLU A 194 13.74 -23.74 -3.25
C GLU A 194 14.33 -23.16 -4.56
N GLY A 195 14.24 -21.85 -4.75
CA GLY A 195 14.75 -21.14 -5.92
C GLY A 195 13.90 -21.29 -7.21
N ASN A 196 12.73 -21.94 -7.12
CA ASN A 196 11.87 -22.19 -8.27
C ASN A 196 10.74 -21.14 -8.44
N TYR A 197 10.56 -20.23 -7.51
CA TYR A 197 9.60 -19.15 -7.66
C TYR A 197 9.97 -18.27 -8.87
N LYS A 198 8.96 -17.90 -9.64
CA LYS A 198 9.09 -16.97 -10.77
C LYS A 198 8.28 -15.72 -10.48
N ALA A 199 8.94 -14.58 -10.59
CA ALA A 199 8.33 -13.28 -10.47
C ALA A 199 7.14 -13.14 -11.44
N GLN A 200 6.07 -12.49 -10.98
CA GLN A 200 4.82 -12.37 -11.71
C GLN A 200 4.58 -10.94 -12.24
N VAL A 201 5.11 -9.92 -11.55
CA VAL A 201 4.93 -8.50 -11.87
C VAL A 201 6.29 -7.80 -11.93
N LEU A 202 7.08 -7.91 -10.86
CA LEU A 202 8.43 -7.35 -10.80
C LEU A 202 9.41 -8.17 -11.67
N SER A 203 10.61 -7.63 -11.91
CA SER A 203 11.67 -8.43 -12.51
C SER A 203 12.15 -9.53 -11.54
N GLN A 204 12.65 -10.63 -12.08
CA GLN A 204 13.21 -11.70 -11.24
C GLN A 204 14.39 -11.22 -10.39
N GLU A 205 15.18 -10.27 -10.90
CA GLU A 205 16.30 -9.67 -10.14
C GLU A 205 15.82 -8.88 -8.92
N GLU A 206 14.73 -8.11 -9.04
CA GLU A 206 14.14 -7.38 -7.92
C GLU A 206 13.57 -8.35 -6.88
N VAL A 207 12.83 -9.37 -7.32
CA VAL A 207 12.31 -10.40 -6.40
C VAL A 207 13.44 -11.14 -5.70
N ASP A 208 14.49 -11.55 -6.42
CA ASP A 208 15.63 -12.25 -5.82
C ASP A 208 16.38 -11.35 -4.81
N ALA A 209 16.50 -10.05 -5.08
CA ALA A 209 17.06 -9.08 -4.13
C ALA A 209 16.19 -8.96 -2.87
N ILE A 210 14.86 -8.90 -3.01
CA ILE A 210 13.93 -8.89 -1.88
C ILE A 210 14.07 -10.18 -1.04
N LEU A 211 14.23 -11.32 -1.70
CA LEU A 211 14.41 -12.62 -1.05
C LEU A 211 15.81 -12.84 -0.46
N GLY A 212 16.77 -11.97 -0.77
CA GLY A 212 18.14 -12.04 -0.29
C GLY A 212 18.99 -13.09 -1.00
N ARG A 213 18.75 -13.33 -2.27
CA ARG A 213 19.43 -14.34 -3.10
C ARG A 213 19.85 -13.80 -4.46
#